data_63f7304b4a07c495cd78c20ab2395acb
#
_entry.id   63f7304b4a07c495cd78c20ab2395acb
#
_cell.length_a   1.000
_cell.length_b   1.000
_cell.length_c   1.000
_cell.angle_alpha   90.00
_cell.angle_beta   90.00
_cell.angle_gamma   90.00
#
_symmetry.space_group_name_H-M   'P 1'
#
loop_
_entity.id
_entity.type
_entity.pdbx_description
1 polymer ?
#
loop_
_entity_poly.entity_id
_entity_poly.type
_entity_poly.pdbx_seq_one_letter_code
_entity_poly.pdbx_strand_id
1 'polypeptide(L)'
;MLFRSKPILDRAVRYGIDIYDGLKIALLSMDSTIRSNLGVGMPIDVLVVRRDACDAELSYRIEPGEPYFHDLSERWSAALRAAHMAIPRPPYVTPR
;
A
#
# COMPACT_ATOMS: atom_id res chain seq x y z
N MET A 1 7.64 -6.69 8.89
CA MET A 1 6.42 -5.87 8.80
C MET A 1 5.23 -6.74 8.49
N LEU A 2 4.18 -6.58 9.25
CA LEU A 2 2.95 -7.34 9.04
C LEU A 2 2.01 -6.59 8.11
N PHE A 3 1.43 -7.30 7.17
CA PHE A 3 0.48 -6.72 6.21
C PHE A 3 -0.89 -7.33 6.40
N ARG A 4 -1.91 -6.51 6.32
CA ARG A 4 -3.28 -6.97 6.40
C ARG A 4 -4.02 -6.92 5.07
N SER A 5 -3.49 -6.15 4.10
CA SER A 5 -4.11 -6.00 2.79
C SER A 5 -3.55 -7.04 1.82
N LYS A 6 -3.77 -8.29 2.15
CA LYS A 6 -3.28 -9.41 1.36
C LYS A 6 -3.64 -9.35 -0.12
N PRO A 7 -4.88 -9.00 -0.50
CA PRO A 7 -5.21 -8.99 -1.92
C PRO A 7 -4.32 -8.08 -2.75
N ILE A 8 -3.88 -6.95 -2.20
CA ILE A 8 -2.97 -6.06 -2.91
C ILE A 8 -1.61 -6.72 -3.05
N LEU A 9 -1.10 -7.31 -1.97
CA LEU A 9 0.19 -7.98 -2.00
C LEU A 9 0.20 -9.17 -2.95
N ASP A 10 -0.85 -10.00 -2.90
CA ASP A 10 -0.92 -11.19 -3.73
C ASP A 10 -0.93 -10.87 -5.22
N ARG A 11 -1.50 -9.73 -5.60
CA ARG A 11 -1.53 -9.32 -6.99
C ARG A 11 -0.24 -8.70 -7.48
N ALA A 12 0.48 -8.03 -6.59
CA ALA A 12 1.59 -7.18 -6.96
C ALA A 12 2.95 -7.80 -6.69
N VAL A 13 3.07 -8.59 -5.62
CA VAL A 13 4.35 -9.20 -5.27
C VAL A 13 4.55 -10.46 -6.09
N ARG A 14 5.61 -10.47 -6.91
CA ARG A 14 5.95 -11.58 -7.78
C ARG A 14 7.44 -11.82 -7.74
N TYR A 15 7.86 -12.95 -8.29
CA TYR A 15 9.28 -13.21 -8.46
C TYR A 15 9.91 -12.10 -9.30
N GLY A 16 11.08 -11.65 -8.87
CA GLY A 16 11.82 -10.65 -9.60
C GLY A 16 11.44 -9.23 -9.30
N ILE A 17 10.44 -9.00 -8.45
CA ILE A 17 10.11 -7.63 -8.08
C ILE A 17 11.26 -7.04 -7.26
N ASP A 18 11.58 -5.77 -7.53
CA ASP A 18 12.57 -5.06 -6.74
C ASP A 18 12.08 -4.88 -5.31
N ILE A 19 13.01 -5.01 -4.35
CA ILE A 19 12.63 -4.92 -2.94
C ILE A 19 12.00 -3.57 -2.58
N TYR A 20 12.40 -2.50 -3.27
CA TYR A 20 11.84 -1.18 -3.02
C TYR A 20 10.49 -0.98 -3.70
N ASP A 21 10.24 -1.68 -4.80
CA ASP A 21 8.88 -1.75 -5.35
C ASP A 21 7.98 -2.53 -4.42
N GLY A 22 8.50 -3.58 -3.81
CA GLY A 22 7.78 -4.32 -2.77
C GLY A 22 7.46 -3.44 -1.58
N LEU A 23 8.41 -2.61 -1.17
CA LEU A 23 8.19 -1.67 -0.07
C LEU A 23 7.07 -0.67 -0.42
N LYS A 24 7.07 -0.17 -1.64
CA LYS A 24 6.01 0.74 -2.09
C LYS A 24 4.64 0.08 -1.98
N ILE A 25 4.53 -1.17 -2.43
CA ILE A 25 3.29 -1.93 -2.36
C ILE A 25 2.86 -2.13 -0.91
N ALA A 26 3.83 -2.42 -0.04
CA ALA A 26 3.56 -2.58 1.38
C ALA A 26 3.01 -1.30 1.99
N LEU A 27 3.57 -0.16 1.62
CA LEU A 27 3.10 1.13 2.12
C LEU A 27 1.70 1.44 1.60
N LEU A 28 1.38 1.07 0.36
CA LEU A 28 0.03 1.20 -0.16
C LEU A 28 -0.95 0.35 0.64
N SER A 29 -0.55 -0.86 1.01
CA SER A 29 -1.36 -1.73 1.85
C SER A 29 -1.60 -1.13 3.22
N MET A 30 -0.55 -0.55 3.81
CA MET A 30 -0.68 0.11 5.11
C MET A 30 -1.59 1.33 5.04
N ASP A 31 -1.50 2.10 3.97
CA ASP A 31 -2.39 3.24 3.77
C ASP A 31 -3.84 2.79 3.71
N SER A 32 -4.12 1.72 2.98
CA SER A 32 -5.47 1.17 2.90
C SER A 32 -5.97 0.69 4.25
N THR A 33 -5.10 0.06 5.04
CA THR A 33 -5.44 -0.43 6.37
C THR A 33 -5.74 0.73 7.31
N ILE A 34 -4.91 1.78 7.27
CA ILE A 34 -5.11 2.95 8.12
C ILE A 34 -6.44 3.62 7.81
N ARG A 35 -6.79 3.74 6.52
CA ARG A 35 -8.04 4.37 6.11
C ARG A 35 -9.27 3.57 6.51
N SER A 36 -9.15 2.24 6.55
CA SER A 36 -10.31 1.38 6.80
C SER A 36 -10.41 0.89 8.24
N ASN A 37 -9.35 1.02 9.02
CA ASN A 37 -9.30 0.47 10.36
C ASN A 37 -8.86 1.53 11.36
N LEU A 38 -9.79 1.94 12.20
CA LEU A 38 -9.56 3.01 13.16
C LEU A 38 -8.56 2.64 14.26
N GLY A 39 -8.25 1.36 14.40
CA GLY A 39 -7.27 0.92 15.40
C GLY A 39 -5.83 0.98 14.94
N VAL A 40 -5.58 1.34 13.69
CA VAL A 40 -4.24 1.39 13.11
C VAL A 40 -3.93 2.82 12.68
N GLY A 41 -2.75 3.29 13.01
CA GLY A 41 -2.38 4.65 12.67
C GLY A 41 -0.87 4.83 12.58
N MET A 42 -0.49 6.09 12.50
CA MET A 42 0.91 6.49 12.46
C MET A 42 1.49 6.56 13.88
N PRO A 43 2.81 6.43 14.04
CA PRO A 43 3.82 6.28 12.98
C PRO A 43 3.93 4.85 12.47
N ILE A 44 4.59 4.70 11.33
CA ILE A 44 4.88 3.40 10.74
C ILE A 44 6.38 3.17 10.78
N ASP A 45 6.79 2.05 11.33
CA ASP A 45 8.20 1.67 11.34
C ASP A 45 8.48 0.76 10.14
N VAL A 46 9.48 1.13 9.35
CA VAL A 46 9.87 0.40 8.16
C VAL A 46 11.24 -0.22 8.38
N LEU A 47 11.34 -1.50 8.08
CA LEU A 47 12.60 -2.23 8.15
C LEU A 47 12.74 -3.07 6.89
N VAL A 48 13.84 -2.88 6.16
CA VAL A 48 14.13 -3.66 4.97
C VAL A 48 15.36 -4.51 5.25
N VAL A 49 15.21 -5.81 5.12
CA VAL A 49 16.28 -6.76 5.35
C VAL A 49 16.35 -7.69 4.16
N ARG A 50 17.54 -7.82 3.58
CA ARG A 50 17.74 -8.76 2.49
C ARG A 50 17.95 -10.15 3.05
N ARG A 51 17.61 -11.16 2.25
CA ARG A 51 17.59 -12.56 2.70
C ARG A 51 18.86 -13.00 3.43
N ASP A 52 20.01 -12.68 2.91
CA ASP A 52 21.27 -13.17 3.45
C ASP A 52 22.05 -12.13 4.23
N ALA A 53 21.41 -11.02 4.57
CA ALA A 53 22.06 -9.94 5.29
C ALA A 53 21.80 -10.08 6.78
N CYS A 54 22.79 -9.71 7.58
CA CYS A 54 22.66 -9.70 9.04
C CYS A 54 22.08 -8.40 9.54
N ASP A 55 22.25 -7.34 8.78
CA ASP A 55 21.83 -6.01 9.16
C ASP A 55 20.71 -5.49 8.26
N ALA A 56 19.91 -4.58 8.79
CA ALA A 56 18.88 -3.93 8.00
C ALA A 56 19.50 -3.04 6.94
N GLU A 57 18.99 -3.14 5.71
CA GLU A 57 19.40 -2.26 4.63
C GLU A 57 18.78 -0.87 4.81
N LEU A 58 17.57 -0.83 5.36
CA LEU A 58 16.86 0.41 5.62
C LEU A 58 16.11 0.26 6.94
N SER A 59 16.20 1.28 7.77
CA SER A 59 15.40 1.37 8.97
C SER A 59 14.90 2.81 9.04
N TYR A 60 13.59 2.99 9.00
CA TYR A 60 13.03 4.33 8.88
C TYR A 60 11.67 4.40 9.56
N ARG A 61 11.42 5.49 10.25
CA ARG A 61 10.11 5.73 10.85
C ARG A 61 9.37 6.81 10.06
N ILE A 62 8.17 6.47 9.61
CA ILE A 62 7.31 7.40 8.90
C ILE A 62 6.40 8.07 9.93
N GLU A 63 6.65 9.35 10.16
CA GLU A 63 5.85 10.15 11.07
C GLU A 63 4.59 10.67 10.39
N PRO A 64 3.56 11.04 11.17
CA PRO A 64 2.38 11.69 10.58
C PRO A 64 2.79 12.92 9.78
N GLY A 65 2.23 13.05 8.56
CA GLY A 65 2.54 14.19 7.70
C GLY A 65 3.81 14.05 6.88
N GLU A 66 4.45 12.88 6.90
CA GLU A 66 5.66 12.66 6.11
C GLU A 66 5.32 12.84 4.62
N PRO A 67 6.12 13.67 3.89
CA PRO A 67 5.75 14.06 2.52
C PRO A 67 5.59 12.91 1.53
N TYR A 68 6.51 11.94 1.55
CA TYR A 68 6.43 10.83 0.59
C TYR A 68 5.17 9.99 0.82
N PHE A 69 4.90 9.65 2.07
CA PHE A 69 3.74 8.80 2.37
C PHE A 69 2.43 9.53 2.06
N HIS A 70 2.38 10.83 2.34
CA HIS A 70 1.22 11.65 2.01
C HIS A 70 0.98 11.68 0.50
N ASP A 71 2.03 11.91 -0.27
CA ASP A 71 1.95 11.94 -1.73
C ASP A 71 1.52 10.59 -2.29
N LEU A 72 2.09 9.51 -1.77
CA LEU A 72 1.73 8.16 -2.16
C LEU A 72 0.24 7.90 -1.93
N SER A 73 -0.27 8.28 -0.77
CA SER A 73 -1.67 8.12 -0.41
C SER A 73 -2.58 8.90 -1.36
N GLU A 74 -2.22 10.15 -1.67
CA GLU A 74 -3.00 10.98 -2.57
C GLU A 74 -3.02 10.44 -4.00
N ARG A 75 -1.86 10.01 -4.50
CA ARG A 75 -1.76 9.43 -5.84
C ARG A 75 -2.56 8.15 -5.96
N TRP A 76 -2.51 7.31 -4.92
CA TRP A 76 -3.26 6.06 -4.91
C TRP A 76 -4.76 6.32 -4.90
N SER A 77 -5.21 7.27 -4.09
CA SER A 77 -6.63 7.64 -4.05
C SER A 77 -7.12 8.15 -5.39
N ALA A 78 -6.33 8.99 -6.06
CA ALA A 78 -6.69 9.49 -7.38
C ALA A 78 -6.75 8.37 -8.40
N ALA A 79 -5.80 7.43 -8.35
CA ALA A 79 -5.77 6.28 -9.26
C ALA A 79 -6.99 5.38 -9.05
N LEU A 80 -7.38 5.17 -7.80
CA LEU A 80 -8.57 4.36 -7.51
C LEU A 80 -9.84 5.02 -8.04
N ARG A 81 -9.96 6.34 -7.89
CA ARG A 81 -11.11 7.05 -8.45
C ARG A 81 -11.15 6.93 -9.96
N ALA A 82 -9.99 7.11 -10.61
CA ALA A 82 -9.91 6.99 -12.06
C ALA A 82 -10.27 5.58 -12.53
N ALA A 83 -9.79 4.57 -11.83
CA ALA A 83 -10.10 3.19 -12.16
C ALA A 83 -11.59 2.92 -11.99
N HIS A 84 -12.18 3.39 -10.90
CA HIS A 84 -13.62 3.24 -10.66
C HIS A 84 -14.43 3.86 -11.78
N MET A 85 -14.07 5.06 -12.18
CA MET A 85 -14.81 5.75 -13.25
C MET A 85 -14.67 5.06 -14.60
N ALA A 86 -13.54 4.38 -14.82
CA ALA A 86 -13.30 3.69 -16.08
C ALA A 86 -14.02 2.34 -16.18
N ILE A 87 -14.42 1.77 -15.07
CA ILE A 87 -15.09 0.47 -15.05
C ILE A 87 -16.58 0.69 -15.27
N PRO A 88 -17.19 0.00 -16.25
CA PRO A 88 -18.62 0.15 -16.50
C PRO A 88 -19.47 -0.35 -15.35
N ARG A 89 -20.66 0.16 -15.25
CA ARG A 89 -21.64 -0.34 -14.28
C ARG A 89 -21.99 -1.80 -14.60
N PRO A 90 -22.32 -2.59 -13.57
CA PRO A 90 -22.75 -3.96 -13.81
C PRO A 90 -23.98 -4.00 -14.70
N PRO A 91 -23.99 -4.85 -15.74
CA PRO A 91 -25.15 -4.91 -16.65
C PRO A 91 -26.37 -5.56 -16.03
N TYR A 92 -26.19 -6.24 -14.91
CA TYR A 92 -27.30 -6.93 -14.24
C TYR A 92 -28.03 -6.07 -13.21
N VAL A 93 -27.66 -4.80 -13.11
CA VAL A 93 -28.37 -3.87 -12.22
C VAL A 93 -29.69 -3.47 -12.90
N THR A 94 -30.80 -3.69 -12.22
CA THR A 94 -32.11 -3.38 -12.76
C THR A 94 -32.38 -1.90 -12.65
N PRO A 95 -32.63 -1.21 -13.75
CA PRO A 95 -33.03 0.21 -13.69
C PRO A 95 -34.45 0.35 -13.15
N ARG A 96 -34.68 1.47 -12.54
CA ARG A 96 -36.01 1.78 -12.01
C ARG A 96 -36.54 3.05 -12.56
#